data_864a9bad3224871314fbf86c673019b3
#
_entry.id   864a9bad3224871314fbf86c673019b3
#
_cell.length_a   1.000
_cell.length_b   1.000
_cell.length_c   1.000
_cell.angle_alpha   90.00
_cell.angle_beta   90.00
_cell.angle_gamma   90.00
#
_symmetry.space_group_name_H-M   'P 1'
#
loop_
_entity.id
_entity.type
_entity.pdbx_description
1 polymer ?
#
loop_
_entity_poly.entity_id
_entity_poly.type
_entity_poly.pdbx_seq_one_letter_code
_entity_poly.pdbx_strand_id
1 'polypeptide(L)'
;ISATLKRNDGILPIVEALHPTPALGGDPREIAMEVIGDYESVPRGWYAAPVGWIDSNLDGQFGVAIRSAIAQEKRVWLYSGAGIVADSDPTKEHIECQNKARAVVEAIRYAESGLM
;
A
#
# COMPACT_ATOMS: atom_id res chain seq x y z
N ILE A 1 -12.78 -14.41 1.91
CA ILE A 1 -13.85 -14.34 0.90
C ILE A 1 -13.34 -15.06 -0.32
N SER A 2 -14.13 -15.98 -0.87
CA SER A 2 -13.85 -16.66 -2.13
C SER A 2 -15.04 -16.50 -3.07
N ALA A 3 -14.76 -16.44 -4.37
CA ALA A 3 -15.77 -16.32 -5.40
C ALA A 3 -15.31 -17.05 -6.68
N THR A 4 -16.27 -17.41 -7.51
CA THR A 4 -15.99 -18.00 -8.82
C THR A 4 -16.22 -16.95 -9.91
N LEU A 5 -15.22 -16.79 -10.77
CA LEU A 5 -15.33 -15.85 -11.89
C LEU A 5 -16.32 -16.37 -12.94
N LYS A 6 -17.13 -15.49 -13.50
CA LYS A 6 -18.02 -15.82 -14.62
C LYS A 6 -17.25 -16.00 -15.94
N ARG A 7 -16.09 -15.37 -16.06
CA ARG A 7 -15.20 -15.39 -17.22
C ARG A 7 -13.77 -15.62 -16.73
N ASN A 8 -13.02 -16.39 -17.46
CA ASN A 8 -11.61 -16.63 -17.17
C ASN A 8 -10.73 -15.60 -17.91
N ASP A 9 -10.75 -14.37 -17.42
CA ASP A 9 -9.94 -13.27 -17.97
C ASP A 9 -8.61 -13.11 -17.22
N GLY A 10 -8.28 -14.05 -16.34
CA GLY A 10 -7.11 -13.99 -15.48
C GLY A 10 -7.22 -13.01 -14.31
N ILE A 11 -6.12 -12.80 -13.61
CA ILE A 11 -6.10 -12.00 -12.38
C ILE A 11 -6.05 -10.48 -12.62
N LEU A 12 -5.47 -10.00 -13.72
CA LEU A 12 -5.26 -8.56 -13.93
C LEU A 12 -6.55 -7.73 -13.96
N PRO A 13 -7.62 -8.15 -14.65
CA PRO A 13 -8.89 -7.41 -14.61
C PRO A 13 -9.49 -7.31 -13.20
N ILE A 14 -9.23 -8.31 -12.34
CA ILE A 14 -9.67 -8.29 -10.94
C ILE A 14 -8.88 -7.24 -10.17
N VAL A 15 -7.57 -7.20 -10.35
CA VAL A 15 -6.70 -6.19 -9.72
C VAL A 15 -7.12 -4.79 -10.15
N GLU A 16 -7.35 -4.56 -11.44
CA GLU A 16 -7.81 -3.28 -11.98
C GLU A 16 -9.15 -2.84 -11.39
N ALA A 17 -10.11 -3.75 -11.28
CA ALA A 17 -11.43 -3.45 -10.74
C ALA A 17 -11.40 -3.14 -9.23
N LEU A 18 -10.53 -3.79 -8.48
CA LEU A 18 -10.47 -3.66 -7.02
C LEU A 18 -9.49 -2.60 -6.52
N HIS A 19 -8.50 -2.21 -7.32
CA HIS A 19 -7.46 -1.28 -6.87
C HIS A 19 -7.73 0.16 -7.35
N PRO A 20 -7.46 1.17 -6.49
CA PRO A 20 -7.26 1.08 -5.04
C PRO A 20 -8.55 0.73 -4.30
N THR A 21 -8.41 -0.12 -3.28
CA THR A 21 -9.53 -0.42 -2.39
C THR A 21 -9.88 0.80 -1.52
N PRO A 22 -11.09 0.87 -0.92
CA PRO A 22 -11.46 1.97 -0.02
C PRO A 22 -10.46 2.22 1.10
N ALA A 23 -9.82 1.17 1.61
CA ALA A 23 -8.80 1.31 2.66
C ALA A 23 -7.53 2.07 2.22
N LEU A 24 -7.31 2.23 0.92
CA LEU A 24 -6.13 2.87 0.33
C LEU A 24 -6.46 4.14 -0.45
N GLY A 25 -7.56 4.12 -1.17
CA GLY A 25 -8.00 5.19 -2.05
C GLY A 25 -9.21 5.97 -1.53
N GLY A 26 -9.77 5.55 -0.39
CA GLY A 26 -10.97 6.17 0.19
C GLY A 26 -12.27 5.79 -0.53
N ASP A 27 -13.37 6.32 -0.01
CA ASP A 27 -14.72 6.14 -0.54
C ASP A 27 -15.55 7.41 -0.34
N PRO A 28 -16.20 7.98 -1.34
CA PRO A 28 -16.20 7.59 -2.77
C PRO A 28 -14.81 7.76 -3.43
N ARG A 29 -14.41 6.76 -4.21
CA ARG A 29 -13.06 6.63 -4.77
C ARG A 29 -12.56 7.87 -5.51
N GLU A 30 -13.36 8.41 -6.43
CA GLU A 30 -12.97 9.55 -7.28
C GLU A 30 -12.67 10.78 -6.44
N ILE A 31 -13.59 11.17 -5.56
CA ILE A 31 -13.44 12.34 -4.69
C ILE A 31 -12.27 12.15 -3.72
N ALA A 32 -12.15 10.97 -3.13
CA ALA A 32 -11.08 10.70 -2.18
C ALA A 32 -9.69 10.72 -2.84
N MET A 33 -9.57 10.23 -4.07
CA MET A 33 -8.32 10.29 -4.82
C MET A 33 -7.92 11.71 -5.21
N GLU A 34 -8.85 12.60 -5.51
CA GLU A 34 -8.58 14.02 -5.70
C GLU A 34 -8.04 14.67 -4.42
N VAL A 35 -8.71 14.43 -3.29
CA VAL A 35 -8.27 14.93 -1.98
C VAL A 35 -6.87 14.44 -1.65
N ILE A 36 -6.59 13.15 -1.86
CA ILE A 36 -5.24 12.58 -1.65
C ILE A 36 -4.21 13.30 -2.53
N GLY A 37 -4.51 13.54 -3.81
CA GLY A 37 -3.63 14.24 -4.73
C GLY A 37 -3.33 15.68 -4.33
N ASP A 38 -4.31 16.36 -3.72
CA ASP A 38 -4.17 17.75 -3.30
C ASP A 38 -3.40 17.91 -1.97
N TYR A 39 -3.54 16.96 -1.06
CA TYR A 39 -3.01 17.08 0.30
C TYR A 39 -1.71 16.30 0.54
N GLU A 40 -1.43 15.26 -0.21
CA GLU A 40 -0.17 14.55 -0.08
C GLU A 40 0.95 15.31 -0.80
N SER A 41 1.93 15.78 -0.06
CA SER A 41 3.05 16.60 -0.58
C SER A 41 4.05 15.80 -1.42
N VAL A 42 3.98 14.47 -1.39
CA VAL A 42 4.91 13.56 -2.07
C VAL A 42 4.11 12.52 -2.84
N PRO A 43 4.43 12.28 -4.11
CA PRO A 43 3.79 11.22 -4.89
C PRO A 43 3.94 9.85 -4.21
N ARG A 44 2.87 9.07 -4.16
CA ARG A 44 2.89 7.73 -3.56
C ARG A 44 3.85 6.76 -4.27
N GLY A 45 4.07 6.95 -5.57
CA GLY A 45 4.90 6.04 -6.34
C GLY A 45 4.38 4.60 -6.24
N TRP A 46 5.19 3.71 -5.71
CA TRP A 46 4.80 2.31 -5.47
C TRP A 46 4.08 2.08 -4.15
N TYR A 47 4.05 3.06 -3.26
CA TYR A 47 3.28 2.94 -2.01
C TYR A 47 1.80 2.78 -2.31
N ALA A 48 1.18 1.83 -1.63
CA ALA A 48 -0.20 1.43 -1.82
C ALA A 48 -0.54 0.81 -3.19
N ALA A 49 0.45 0.62 -4.08
CA ALA A 49 0.25 -0.03 -5.37
C ALA A 49 0.04 -1.55 -5.24
N PRO A 50 -0.62 -2.20 -6.20
CA PRO A 50 -0.69 -3.64 -6.26
C PRO A 50 0.69 -4.20 -6.64
N VAL A 51 1.17 -5.17 -5.87
CA VAL A 51 2.42 -5.89 -6.12
C VAL A 51 2.15 -7.38 -6.06
N GLY A 52 2.62 -8.11 -7.05
CA GLY A 52 2.35 -9.53 -7.12
C GLY A 52 3.06 -10.22 -8.26
N TRP A 53 2.58 -11.38 -8.59
CA TRP A 53 3.05 -12.20 -9.69
C TRP A 53 1.88 -12.77 -10.49
N ILE A 54 2.15 -13.11 -11.73
CA ILE A 54 1.24 -13.78 -12.64
C ILE A 54 2.01 -14.86 -13.39
N ASP A 55 1.37 -16.00 -13.61
CA ASP A 55 1.95 -17.10 -14.36
C ASP A 55 1.45 -17.16 -15.82
N SER A 56 1.91 -18.16 -16.56
CA SER A 56 1.54 -18.37 -17.96
C SER A 56 0.08 -18.74 -18.19
N ASN A 57 -0.64 -19.16 -17.14
CA ASN A 57 -2.07 -19.48 -17.19
C ASN A 57 -2.93 -18.26 -16.81
N LEU A 58 -2.31 -17.11 -16.58
CA LEU A 58 -2.93 -15.89 -16.07
C LEU A 58 -3.45 -16.01 -14.62
N ASP A 59 -3.02 -17.05 -13.92
CA ASP A 59 -3.21 -17.15 -12.47
C ASP A 59 -2.15 -16.30 -11.76
N GLY A 60 -2.46 -15.83 -10.55
CA GLY A 60 -1.53 -14.99 -9.83
C GLY A 60 -1.99 -14.63 -8.44
N GLN A 61 -1.14 -13.88 -7.74
CA GLN A 61 -1.42 -13.36 -6.43
C GLN A 61 -0.90 -11.93 -6.31
N PHE A 62 -1.74 -11.04 -5.82
CA PHE A 62 -1.39 -9.65 -5.58
C PHE A 62 -1.66 -9.26 -4.13
N GLY A 63 -0.72 -8.54 -3.57
CA GLY A 63 -0.86 -7.83 -2.30
C GLY A 63 -0.80 -6.33 -2.53
N VAL A 64 -0.86 -5.58 -1.45
CA VAL A 64 -0.73 -4.12 -1.49
C VAL A 64 0.63 -3.73 -0.89
N ALA A 65 1.35 -2.84 -1.57
CA ALA A 65 2.65 -2.33 -1.13
C ALA A 65 2.49 -1.35 0.05
N ILE A 66 2.11 -1.87 1.20
CA ILE A 66 2.12 -1.17 2.48
C ILE A 66 3.13 -1.84 3.42
N ARG A 67 3.56 -1.13 4.46
CA ARG A 67 4.58 -1.66 5.38
C ARG A 67 5.85 -2.13 4.67
N SER A 68 6.22 -1.41 3.66
CA SER A 68 7.31 -1.70 2.74
C SER A 68 8.23 -0.49 2.62
N ALA A 69 9.40 -0.73 2.07
CA ALA A 69 10.36 0.33 1.77
C ALA A 69 10.95 0.10 0.38
N ILE A 70 11.39 1.17 -0.25
CA ILE A 70 12.13 1.14 -1.51
C ILE A 70 13.57 1.50 -1.19
N ALA A 71 14.50 0.61 -1.53
CA ALA A 71 15.92 0.85 -1.37
C ALA A 71 16.58 1.12 -2.72
N GLN A 72 17.38 2.16 -2.80
CA GLN A 72 18.22 2.46 -3.96
C GLN A 72 19.56 2.99 -3.48
N GLU A 73 20.63 2.31 -3.84
CA GLU A 73 21.98 2.62 -3.38
C GLU A 73 22.06 2.65 -1.83
N LYS A 74 22.36 3.82 -1.26
CA LYS A 74 22.46 4.06 0.19
C LYS A 74 21.24 4.74 0.80
N ARG A 75 20.14 4.81 0.08
CA ARG A 75 18.91 5.47 0.52
C ARG A 75 17.77 4.49 0.62
N VAL A 76 16.95 4.68 1.62
CA VAL A 76 15.70 3.94 1.80
C VAL A 76 14.56 4.95 1.93
N TRP A 77 13.51 4.75 1.14
CA TRP A 77 12.27 5.51 1.24
C TRP A 77 11.22 4.61 1.87
N LEU A 78 10.63 5.13 2.93
CA LEU A 78 9.60 4.46 3.67
C LEU A 78 8.36 5.34 3.69
N TYR A 79 7.23 4.75 3.34
CA TYR A 79 5.93 5.38 3.39
C TYR A 79 5.06 4.73 4.46
N SER A 80 4.32 5.55 5.17
CA SER A 80 3.33 5.09 6.14
C SER A 80 2.11 5.98 6.06
N GLY A 81 0.94 5.42 6.35
CA GLY A 81 -0.32 6.14 6.31
C GLY A 81 -1.36 5.54 7.24
N ALA A 82 -2.40 6.29 7.49
CA ALA A 82 -3.58 5.89 8.24
C ALA A 82 -4.85 6.16 7.44
N GLY A 83 -5.91 5.40 7.73
CA GLY A 83 -7.23 5.65 7.17
C GLY A 83 -7.91 6.78 7.93
N ILE A 84 -8.24 7.87 7.24
CA ILE A 84 -8.88 9.03 7.84
C ILE A 84 -10.40 8.95 7.66
N VAL A 85 -11.11 9.07 8.74
CA VAL A 85 -12.58 9.12 8.78
C VAL A 85 -13.04 10.34 9.60
N ALA A 86 -14.34 10.61 9.61
CA ALA A 86 -14.89 11.81 10.27
C ALA A 86 -14.50 11.94 11.77
N ASP A 87 -14.38 10.83 12.46
CA ASP A 87 -14.04 10.80 13.89
C ASP A 87 -12.53 10.63 14.17
N SER A 88 -11.69 10.67 13.14
CA SER A 88 -10.24 10.55 13.30
C SER A 88 -9.66 11.74 14.06
N ASP A 89 -8.81 11.44 15.05
CA ASP A 89 -8.00 12.41 15.76
C ASP A 89 -6.63 12.56 15.10
N PRO A 90 -6.25 13.75 14.60
CA PRO A 90 -5.01 13.94 13.85
C PRO A 90 -3.75 13.47 14.60
N THR A 91 -3.71 13.65 15.93
CA THR A 91 -2.56 13.23 16.73
C THR A 91 -2.46 11.73 16.84
N LYS A 92 -3.59 11.05 17.01
CA LYS A 92 -3.63 9.58 17.08
C LYS A 92 -3.25 8.97 15.75
N GLU A 93 -3.77 9.49 14.64
CA GLU A 93 -3.44 9.02 13.30
C GLU A 93 -1.95 9.21 12.97
N HIS A 94 -1.38 10.34 13.38
CA HIS A 94 0.06 10.57 13.23
C HIS A 94 0.91 9.57 14.03
N ILE A 95 0.54 9.29 15.28
CA ILE A 95 1.19 8.28 16.11
C ILE A 95 1.05 6.88 15.48
N GLU A 96 -0.11 6.56 14.91
CA GLU A 96 -0.32 5.31 14.20
C GLU A 96 0.62 5.17 13.01
N CYS A 97 0.77 6.21 12.19
CA CYS A 97 1.72 6.24 11.08
C CYS A 97 3.16 5.98 11.55
N GLN A 98 3.58 6.63 12.64
CA GLN A 98 4.91 6.41 13.22
C GLN A 98 5.09 4.97 13.71
N ASN A 99 4.10 4.39 14.38
CA ASN A 99 4.14 3.02 14.85
C ASN A 99 4.19 2.00 13.70
N LYS A 100 3.47 2.24 12.61
CA LYS A 100 3.51 1.42 11.40
C LYS A 100 4.89 1.47 10.73
N ALA A 101 5.53 2.62 10.72
CA ALA A 101 6.87 2.80 10.15
C ALA A 101 7.96 2.12 10.99
N ARG A 102 7.79 2.07 12.32
CA ARG A 102 8.80 1.54 13.25
C ARG A 102 9.26 0.13 12.90
N ALA A 103 8.35 -0.78 12.59
CA ALA A 103 8.68 -2.17 12.29
C ALA A 103 9.64 -2.28 11.08
N VAL A 104 9.44 -1.47 10.06
CA VAL A 104 10.31 -1.45 8.87
C VAL A 104 11.67 -0.83 9.21
N VAL A 105 11.69 0.25 9.99
CA VAL A 105 12.95 0.88 10.46
C VAL A 105 13.77 -0.10 11.31
N GLU A 106 13.13 -0.83 12.21
CA GLU A 106 13.80 -1.84 13.03
C GLU A 106 14.36 -3.00 12.19
N ALA A 107 13.61 -3.45 11.19
CA ALA A 107 14.10 -4.47 10.25
C ALA A 107 15.34 -4.00 9.47
N ILE A 108 15.36 -2.74 9.01
CA ILE A 108 16.51 -2.16 8.31
C ILE A 108 17.72 -2.10 9.25
N ARG A 109 17.55 -1.61 10.48
CA ARG A 109 18.62 -1.55 11.48
C ARG A 109 19.18 -2.93 11.82
N TYR A 110 18.31 -3.93 11.92
CA TYR A 110 18.72 -5.30 12.14
C TYR A 110 19.59 -5.83 10.99
N ALA A 111 19.17 -5.59 9.74
CA ALA A 111 19.95 -5.96 8.56
C ALA A 111 21.32 -5.25 8.52
N GLU A 112 21.39 -3.96 8.87
CA GLU A 112 22.63 -3.20 8.94
C GLU A 112 23.60 -3.69 10.04
N SER A 113 23.07 -4.29 11.10
CA SER A 113 23.90 -4.83 12.19
C SER A 113 24.70 -6.09 11.82
N GLY A 114 24.47 -6.65 10.64
CA GLY A 114 25.17 -7.85 10.15
C GLY A 114 24.77 -9.14 10.88
N LEU A 115 23.61 -9.15 11.57
CA LEU A 115 23.09 -10.31 12.29
C LEU A 115 22.21 -11.24 11.42
N MET A 116 22.26 -11.08 10.10
CA MET A 116 21.67 -12.02 9.15
C MET A 116 22.73 -12.96 8.58
#